data_a2ffbe40165e3019b9d21d8be05e1461
#
_entry.id   a2ffbe40165e3019b9d21d8be05e1461
#
_cell.length_a   1.000
_cell.length_b   1.000
_cell.length_c   1.000
_cell.angle_alpha   90.00
_cell.angle_beta   90.00
_cell.angle_gamma   90.00
#
_symmetry.space_group_name_H-M   'P 1'
#
loop_
_entity.id
_entity.type
_entity.pdbx_description
1 polymer ?
#
loop_
_entity_poly.entity_id
_entity_poly.type
_entity_poly.pdbx_seq_one_letter_code
_entity_poly.pdbx_strand_id
1 'polypeptide(L)'
;MGFKVCMAQHIDRVIAPRLEVAPRKRGRLVFRRDKTAQLIQRNRVIGQIRVLATSAGYRELRRWAAGWPERRWAVENVGGLGRPVAQWLLGDGETVIDVPPKLSARIRVLSTGHGRKTEPADAVSTALAACGPADLQAATLESHATTLRLLSDRRDDLVARRTQVLNRLHALLADLVPGTVPPRLSADTASALLRRSRPPAGPRRVRRALASDLVREARRLDREIAALEDRIDQAVAESRTKLTELFGIGPILAAKILGRVGDVRRFPSAARFASYCGVAPIEASSGDVVRHRLSRAGDRQLNFALYMMALCQARQHPEGRAYFLRKRAAGHSDK
;
A
#
# COMPACT_ATOMS: atom_id res chain seq x y z
N MET A 1 -7.52 -15.19 0.38
CA MET A 1 -7.13 -14.67 -0.95
C MET A 1 -5.81 -15.29 -1.34
N GLY A 2 -5.75 -15.92 -2.49
CA GLY A 2 -4.59 -16.64 -2.98
C GLY A 2 -3.89 -15.88 -4.09
N PHE A 3 -2.63 -16.20 -4.37
CA PHE A 3 -1.84 -15.67 -5.48
C PHE A 3 -1.92 -16.53 -6.71
N LYS A 4 -1.72 -15.91 -7.85
CA LYS A 4 -1.80 -16.50 -9.16
C LYS A 4 -0.60 -16.06 -9.99
N VAL A 5 0.06 -16.97 -10.68
CA VAL A 5 1.24 -16.73 -11.49
C VAL A 5 1.06 -17.35 -12.88
N CYS A 6 1.41 -16.67 -13.94
CA CYS A 6 1.27 -17.14 -15.31
C CYS A 6 2.34 -16.65 -16.28
N MET A 7 2.46 -17.27 -17.47
CA MET A 7 3.47 -17.00 -18.48
C MET A 7 2.93 -16.78 -19.89
N ALA A 8 3.39 -15.77 -20.62
CA ALA A 8 3.13 -15.57 -22.04
C ALA A 8 4.24 -14.88 -22.83
N GLN A 9 4.44 -15.31 -24.09
CA GLN A 9 5.24 -14.64 -25.11
C GLN A 9 4.63 -14.83 -26.52
N HIS A 10 5.25 -14.30 -27.55
CA HIS A 10 5.15 -14.89 -28.92
C HIS A 10 5.34 -16.40 -28.92
N ILE A 11 5.79 -16.97 -27.83
CA ILE A 11 5.84 -18.36 -27.47
C ILE A 11 4.72 -18.62 -26.46
N ASP A 12 3.74 -19.31 -26.90
CA ASP A 12 2.44 -19.66 -26.33
C ASP A 12 2.43 -20.34 -24.94
N ARG A 13 3.28 -20.00 -23.92
CA ARG A 13 3.35 -20.74 -22.64
C ARG A 13 3.36 -19.88 -21.40
N VAL A 14 2.57 -20.26 -20.40
CA VAL A 14 2.32 -19.47 -19.20
C VAL A 14 2.17 -20.33 -17.93
N ILE A 15 2.86 -20.03 -16.84
CA ILE A 15 2.78 -20.74 -15.55
C ILE A 15 2.17 -19.86 -14.44
N ALA A 16 1.26 -20.42 -13.63
CA ALA A 16 0.56 -19.70 -12.57
C ALA A 16 0.52 -20.45 -11.22
N PRO A 17 1.31 -20.08 -10.18
CA PRO A 17 1.14 -20.59 -8.82
C PRO A 17 0.11 -19.78 -8.01
N ARG A 18 -0.55 -20.42 -7.07
CA ARG A 18 -1.55 -19.83 -6.18
C ARG A 18 -1.25 -20.03 -4.69
N LEU A 19 -1.64 -19.01 -3.91
CA LEU A 19 -1.70 -19.00 -2.45
C LEU A 19 -3.15 -18.97 -1.97
N GLU A 20 -3.56 -19.93 -1.16
CA GLU A 20 -4.88 -19.92 -0.52
C GLU A 20 -4.85 -19.35 0.91
N VAL A 21 -5.86 -18.53 1.20
CA VAL A 21 -6.26 -18.20 2.58
C VAL A 21 -7.53 -18.97 2.88
N ALA A 22 -7.48 -19.86 3.85
CA ALA A 22 -8.66 -20.59 4.29
C ALA A 22 -9.72 -19.65 4.89
N PRO A 23 -11.02 -19.96 4.79
CA PRO A 23 -12.08 -19.16 5.39
C PRO A 23 -11.92 -19.07 6.91
N ARG A 24 -12.25 -17.92 7.47
CA ARG A 24 -12.19 -17.65 8.91
C ARG A 24 -13.06 -18.64 9.68
N LYS A 25 -12.47 -19.52 10.48
CA LYS A 25 -13.12 -20.12 11.64
C LYS A 25 -12.61 -19.38 12.88
N ARG A 26 -13.52 -18.65 13.54
CA ARG A 26 -13.36 -18.02 14.87
C ARG A 26 -11.99 -17.32 15.07
N GLY A 27 -11.76 -16.22 14.40
CA GLY A 27 -10.72 -15.26 14.79
C GLY A 27 -9.26 -15.62 14.47
N ARG A 28 -8.94 -16.81 13.93
CA ARG A 28 -7.59 -17.18 13.49
C ARG A 28 -7.49 -17.17 11.96
N LEU A 29 -6.58 -16.39 11.42
CA LEU A 29 -6.14 -16.50 10.03
C LEU A 29 -5.32 -17.80 9.89
N VAL A 30 -5.92 -18.84 9.31
CA VAL A 30 -5.20 -20.06 8.94
C VAL A 30 -4.71 -19.88 7.51
N PHE A 31 -3.41 -19.67 7.34
CA PHE A 31 -2.79 -19.68 6.02
C PHE A 31 -2.58 -21.11 5.56
N ARG A 32 -3.24 -21.53 4.48
CA ARG A 32 -2.87 -22.79 3.82
C ARG A 32 -1.47 -22.65 3.23
N ARG A 33 -0.62 -23.65 3.49
CA ARG A 33 0.80 -23.66 3.10
C ARG A 33 1.01 -24.08 1.63
N ASP A 34 -0.03 -24.55 0.94
CA ASP A 34 0.07 -25.11 -0.40
C ASP A 34 -0.11 -24.06 -1.50
N LYS A 35 0.54 -24.26 -2.62
CA LYS A 35 0.49 -23.44 -3.83
C LYS A 35 0.21 -24.30 -5.05
N THR A 36 -0.70 -23.85 -5.91
CA THR A 36 -0.94 -24.47 -7.20
C THR A 36 -0.38 -23.59 -8.30
N ALA A 37 0.46 -24.17 -9.18
CA ALA A 37 0.92 -23.56 -10.40
C ALA A 37 0.34 -24.30 -11.59
N GLN A 38 -0.05 -23.56 -12.63
CA GLN A 38 -0.52 -24.11 -13.89
C GLN A 38 0.30 -23.56 -15.04
N LEU A 39 0.60 -24.41 -16.01
CA LEU A 39 1.23 -24.06 -17.25
C LEU A 39 0.16 -23.97 -18.34
N ILE A 40 0.11 -22.83 -19.01
CA ILE A 40 -0.84 -22.57 -20.09
C ILE A 40 -0.10 -22.33 -21.39
N GLN A 41 -0.58 -22.98 -22.46
CA GLN A 41 -0.14 -22.76 -23.82
C GLN A 41 -1.38 -22.65 -24.71
N ARG A 42 -1.45 -21.62 -25.58
CA ARG A 42 -2.61 -21.39 -26.48
C ARG A 42 -3.95 -21.48 -25.76
N ASN A 43 -4.06 -20.81 -24.59
CA ASN A 43 -5.24 -20.81 -23.73
C ASN A 43 -5.66 -22.19 -23.16
N ARG A 44 -4.79 -23.20 -23.22
CA ARG A 44 -5.03 -24.53 -22.65
C ARG A 44 -4.07 -24.84 -21.52
N VAL A 45 -4.57 -25.45 -20.46
CA VAL A 45 -3.72 -25.97 -19.38
C VAL A 45 -3.01 -27.22 -19.89
N ILE A 46 -1.69 -27.19 -19.95
CA ILE A 46 -0.84 -28.31 -20.38
C ILE A 46 -0.05 -28.93 -19.24
N GLY A 47 -0.05 -28.30 -18.06
CA GLY A 47 0.58 -28.84 -16.85
C GLY A 47 0.10 -28.14 -15.60
N GLN A 48 0.13 -28.86 -14.49
CA GLN A 48 -0.21 -28.34 -13.18
C GLN A 48 0.69 -28.97 -12.12
N ILE A 49 1.11 -28.16 -11.14
CA ILE A 49 1.81 -28.62 -9.94
C ILE A 49 1.23 -27.94 -8.71
N ARG A 50 1.28 -28.64 -7.58
CA ARG A 50 0.93 -28.11 -6.27
C ARG A 50 2.14 -28.22 -5.35
N VAL A 51 2.60 -27.10 -4.82
CA VAL A 51 3.80 -27.05 -3.98
C VAL A 51 3.52 -26.30 -2.67
N LEU A 52 4.30 -26.59 -1.64
CA LEU A 52 4.26 -25.83 -0.40
C LEU A 52 4.89 -24.44 -0.58
N ALA A 53 4.38 -23.43 0.13
CA ALA A 53 4.97 -22.09 0.17
C ALA A 53 6.21 -22.05 1.07
N THR A 54 7.20 -22.84 0.72
CA THR A 54 8.48 -22.98 1.40
C THR A 54 9.60 -22.91 0.38
N SER A 55 10.83 -22.68 0.83
CA SER A 55 12.00 -22.73 -0.06
C SER A 55 12.15 -24.07 -0.80
N ALA A 56 11.75 -25.18 -0.17
CA ALA A 56 11.74 -26.50 -0.81
C ALA A 56 10.69 -26.57 -1.93
N GLY A 57 9.44 -26.10 -1.66
CA GLY A 57 8.38 -26.07 -2.66
C GLY A 57 8.69 -25.12 -3.81
N TYR A 58 9.37 -24.01 -3.56
CA TYR A 58 9.82 -23.12 -4.65
C TYR A 58 10.91 -23.78 -5.51
N ARG A 59 11.83 -24.54 -4.91
CA ARG A 59 12.79 -25.33 -5.69
C ARG A 59 12.10 -26.44 -6.53
N GLU A 60 11.07 -27.07 -5.98
CA GLU A 60 10.25 -28.04 -6.70
C GLU A 60 9.52 -27.40 -7.89
N LEU A 61 8.90 -26.24 -7.67
CA LEU A 61 8.25 -25.43 -8.71
C LEU A 61 9.23 -25.10 -9.85
N ARG A 62 10.46 -24.69 -9.51
CA ARG A 62 11.52 -24.38 -10.48
C ARG A 62 11.93 -25.62 -11.28
N ARG A 63 12.13 -26.76 -10.62
CA ARG A 63 12.47 -28.03 -11.29
C ARG A 63 11.36 -28.45 -12.27
N TRP A 64 10.11 -28.34 -11.84
CA TRP A 64 8.97 -28.63 -12.70
C TRP A 64 8.94 -27.70 -13.92
N ALA A 65 9.17 -26.41 -13.72
CA ALA A 65 9.18 -25.42 -14.79
C ALA A 65 10.38 -25.55 -15.74
N ALA A 66 11.46 -26.24 -15.35
CA ALA A 66 12.67 -26.41 -16.18
C ALA A 66 12.39 -27.11 -17.52
N GLY A 67 11.32 -27.93 -17.61
CA GLY A 67 10.87 -28.53 -18.86
C GLY A 67 10.41 -27.52 -19.94
N TRP A 68 10.29 -26.24 -19.59
CA TRP A 68 9.85 -25.18 -20.48
C TRP A 68 10.80 -23.96 -20.36
N PRO A 69 11.92 -23.96 -21.07
CA PRO A 69 12.95 -22.92 -20.93
C PRO A 69 12.44 -21.53 -21.31
N GLU A 70 11.60 -21.45 -22.32
CA GLU A 70 11.00 -20.19 -22.75
C GLU A 70 9.66 -19.99 -22.04
N ARG A 71 9.70 -19.22 -20.94
CA ARG A 71 8.53 -18.98 -20.08
C ARG A 71 8.53 -17.57 -19.51
N ARG A 72 7.37 -17.10 -19.11
CA ARG A 72 7.17 -15.93 -18.22
C ARG A 72 6.23 -16.32 -17.09
N TRP A 73 6.38 -15.68 -15.95
CA TRP A 73 5.55 -15.93 -14.78
C TRP A 73 4.56 -14.80 -14.59
N ALA A 74 3.29 -15.10 -14.46
CA ALA A 74 2.28 -14.13 -14.08
C ALA A 74 1.86 -14.37 -12.63
N VAL A 75 2.11 -13.40 -11.77
CA VAL A 75 1.83 -13.47 -10.35
C VAL A 75 0.76 -12.46 -10.00
N GLU A 76 -0.35 -12.93 -9.40
CA GLU A 76 -1.38 -12.01 -8.94
C GLU A 76 -0.94 -11.29 -7.67
N ASN A 77 -1.05 -9.94 -7.68
CA ASN A 77 -0.77 -9.11 -6.52
C ASN A 77 0.68 -9.25 -6.00
N VAL A 78 1.64 -8.97 -6.86
CA VAL A 78 3.08 -8.98 -6.53
C VAL A 78 3.41 -8.01 -5.39
N GLY A 79 2.68 -6.93 -5.26
CA GLY A 79 2.82 -5.98 -4.14
C GLY A 79 2.26 -6.47 -2.79
N GLY A 80 1.58 -7.61 -2.78
CA GLY A 80 0.96 -8.18 -1.58
C GLY A 80 1.36 -9.63 -1.34
N LEU A 81 0.36 -10.51 -1.33
CA LEU A 81 0.57 -11.93 -1.08
C LEU A 81 1.39 -12.67 -2.19
N GLY A 82 1.51 -12.21 -3.50
CA GLY A 82 2.39 -12.72 -4.59
C GLY A 82 3.85 -12.44 -4.37
N ARG A 83 4.15 -11.49 -3.50
CA ARG A 83 5.48 -10.97 -3.31
C ARG A 83 6.53 -12.04 -2.99
N PRO A 84 6.36 -12.97 -2.02
CA PRO A 84 7.41 -13.93 -1.71
C PRO A 84 7.80 -14.79 -2.90
N VAL A 85 6.82 -15.30 -3.67
CA VAL A 85 7.12 -16.12 -4.84
C VAL A 85 7.67 -15.27 -5.99
N ALA A 86 7.15 -14.06 -6.18
CA ALA A 86 7.65 -13.16 -7.21
C ALA A 86 9.12 -12.78 -6.96
N GLN A 87 9.48 -12.39 -5.73
CA GLN A 87 10.85 -12.03 -5.38
C GLN A 87 11.80 -13.22 -5.49
N TRP A 88 11.34 -14.42 -5.15
CA TRP A 88 12.14 -15.63 -5.31
C TRP A 88 12.40 -15.94 -6.81
N LEU A 89 11.36 -15.86 -7.65
CA LEU A 89 11.49 -16.06 -9.11
C LEU A 89 12.39 -15.00 -9.74
N LEU A 90 12.21 -13.74 -9.37
CA LEU A 90 13.05 -12.63 -9.85
C LEU A 90 14.51 -12.80 -9.43
N GLY A 91 14.76 -13.29 -8.21
CA GLY A 91 16.10 -13.61 -7.73
C GLY A 91 16.79 -14.71 -8.52
N ASP A 92 16.04 -15.63 -9.13
CA ASP A 92 16.52 -16.66 -10.03
C ASP A 92 16.61 -16.19 -11.50
N GLY A 93 16.39 -14.90 -11.79
CA GLY A 93 16.46 -14.33 -13.15
C GLY A 93 15.20 -14.56 -13.99
N GLU A 94 14.12 -15.04 -13.42
CA GLU A 94 12.86 -15.27 -14.12
C GLU A 94 12.13 -13.96 -14.43
N THR A 95 11.42 -13.90 -15.55
CA THR A 95 10.54 -12.78 -15.88
C THR A 95 9.18 -12.95 -15.20
N VAL A 96 8.81 -12.01 -14.34
CA VAL A 96 7.54 -12.02 -13.59
C VAL A 96 6.66 -10.84 -14.00
N ILE A 97 5.41 -11.12 -14.34
CA ILE A 97 4.38 -10.12 -14.67
C ILE A 97 3.44 -9.95 -13.47
N ASP A 98 3.22 -8.71 -13.05
CA ASP A 98 2.25 -8.39 -11.99
C ASP A 98 0.84 -8.35 -12.57
N VAL A 99 -0.02 -9.23 -12.09
CA VAL A 99 -1.43 -9.28 -12.50
C VAL A 99 -2.31 -8.68 -11.43
N PRO A 100 -3.00 -7.55 -11.71
CA PRO A 100 -3.94 -6.97 -10.76
C PRO A 100 -5.08 -7.94 -10.41
N PRO A 101 -5.43 -8.11 -9.12
CA PRO A 101 -6.51 -9.02 -8.70
C PRO A 101 -7.86 -8.74 -9.35
N LYS A 102 -8.15 -7.47 -9.63
CA LYS A 102 -9.38 -7.06 -10.32
C LYS A 102 -9.43 -7.58 -11.76
N LEU A 103 -8.29 -7.59 -12.45
CA LEU A 103 -8.21 -8.08 -13.83
C LEU A 103 -8.42 -9.58 -13.89
N SER A 104 -7.71 -10.35 -13.04
CA SER A 104 -7.89 -11.80 -13.00
C SER A 104 -9.31 -12.21 -12.58
N ALA A 105 -9.93 -11.46 -11.66
CA ALA A 105 -11.32 -11.67 -11.29
C ALA A 105 -12.30 -11.41 -12.45
N ARG A 106 -12.09 -10.35 -13.23
CA ARG A 106 -12.89 -10.03 -14.44
C ARG A 106 -12.78 -11.14 -15.47
N ILE A 107 -11.57 -11.60 -15.77
CA ILE A 107 -11.34 -12.69 -16.74
C ILE A 107 -11.99 -13.98 -16.27
N ARG A 108 -11.94 -14.31 -14.99
CA ARG A 108 -12.63 -15.48 -14.44
C ARG A 108 -14.14 -15.45 -14.72
N VAL A 109 -14.78 -14.32 -14.48
CA VAL A 109 -16.22 -14.15 -14.74
C VAL A 109 -16.52 -14.31 -16.22
N LEU A 110 -15.72 -13.72 -17.11
CA LEU A 110 -15.92 -13.80 -18.55
C LEU A 110 -15.65 -15.19 -19.13
N SER A 111 -14.69 -15.94 -18.55
CA SER A 111 -14.29 -17.25 -19.10
C SER A 111 -15.15 -18.42 -18.61
N THR A 112 -15.79 -18.30 -17.44
CA THR A 112 -16.57 -19.44 -16.85
C THR A 112 -18.07 -19.21 -16.83
N GLY A 113 -18.53 -17.99 -17.15
CA GLY A 113 -19.96 -17.62 -17.09
C GLY A 113 -20.56 -17.70 -15.68
N HIS A 114 -19.84 -18.24 -14.71
CA HIS A 114 -20.27 -18.43 -13.33
C HIS A 114 -19.17 -17.95 -12.38
N GLY A 115 -19.52 -17.25 -11.33
CA GLY A 115 -18.60 -16.73 -10.32
C GLY A 115 -17.93 -17.81 -9.43
N ARG A 116 -17.85 -19.06 -9.87
CA ARG A 116 -17.19 -20.14 -9.13
C ARG A 116 -15.71 -19.84 -8.94
N LYS A 117 -15.30 -19.73 -7.68
CA LYS A 117 -13.93 -19.47 -7.27
C LYS A 117 -13.24 -20.77 -6.88
N THR A 118 -12.60 -21.41 -7.85
CA THR A 118 -11.76 -22.59 -7.61
C THR A 118 -10.29 -22.23 -7.87
N GLU A 119 -9.36 -22.92 -7.19
CA GLU A 119 -7.92 -22.67 -7.37
C GLU A 119 -7.44 -22.81 -8.81
N PRO A 120 -7.81 -23.89 -9.54
CA PRO A 120 -7.43 -24.01 -10.93
C PRO A 120 -8.00 -22.89 -11.82
N ALA A 121 -9.29 -22.56 -11.70
CA ALA A 121 -9.91 -21.49 -12.49
C ALA A 121 -9.27 -20.13 -12.25
N ASP A 122 -8.87 -19.88 -11.04
CA ASP A 122 -8.21 -18.65 -10.66
C ASP A 122 -6.79 -18.55 -11.24
N ALA A 123 -6.00 -19.63 -11.23
CA ALA A 123 -4.67 -19.67 -11.86
C ALA A 123 -4.77 -19.48 -13.39
N VAL A 124 -5.71 -20.17 -14.05
CA VAL A 124 -6.01 -19.96 -15.48
C VAL A 124 -6.37 -18.50 -15.76
N SER A 125 -7.23 -17.91 -14.95
CA SER A 125 -7.66 -16.52 -15.16
C SER A 125 -6.50 -15.51 -15.03
N THR A 126 -5.54 -15.76 -14.13
CA THR A 126 -4.33 -14.94 -14.01
C THR A 126 -3.43 -15.13 -15.24
N ALA A 127 -3.32 -16.35 -15.73
CA ALA A 127 -2.61 -16.68 -16.95
C ALA A 127 -3.17 -15.95 -18.15
N LEU A 128 -4.46 -16.09 -18.38
CA LEU A 128 -5.17 -15.44 -19.48
C LEU A 128 -5.09 -13.90 -19.38
N ALA A 129 -5.09 -13.36 -18.15
CA ALA A 129 -4.88 -11.93 -17.93
C ALA A 129 -3.53 -11.45 -18.45
N ALA A 130 -2.49 -12.24 -18.24
CA ALA A 130 -1.13 -11.90 -18.71
C ALA A 130 -0.92 -12.16 -20.21
N CYS A 131 -1.77 -12.97 -20.84
CA CYS A 131 -1.77 -13.19 -22.28
C CYS A 131 -2.62 -12.16 -23.05
N GLY A 132 -3.47 -11.41 -22.35
CA GLY A 132 -4.37 -10.44 -22.97
C GLY A 132 -3.64 -9.16 -23.42
N PRO A 133 -4.39 -8.26 -24.11
CA PRO A 133 -3.83 -7.03 -24.67
C PRO A 133 -3.53 -5.95 -23.59
N ALA A 134 -3.71 -6.27 -22.31
CA ALA A 134 -3.37 -5.33 -21.22
C ALA A 134 -1.85 -5.19 -21.13
N ASP A 135 -1.38 -3.95 -21.15
CA ASP A 135 0.03 -3.61 -20.92
C ASP A 135 0.36 -3.81 -19.43
N LEU A 136 0.61 -5.05 -19.04
CA LEU A 136 0.93 -5.43 -17.68
C LEU A 136 2.41 -5.24 -17.40
N GLN A 137 2.70 -4.63 -16.26
CA GLN A 137 4.06 -4.32 -15.86
C GLN A 137 4.84 -5.57 -15.44
N ALA A 138 6.08 -5.65 -15.85
CA ALA A 138 7.02 -6.61 -15.29
C ALA A 138 7.32 -6.23 -13.83
N ALA A 139 7.29 -7.23 -12.96
CA ALA A 139 7.70 -7.06 -11.58
C ALA A 139 9.22 -6.90 -11.50
N THR A 140 9.68 -6.20 -10.48
CA THR A 140 11.11 -5.97 -10.23
C THR A 140 11.51 -6.50 -8.84
N LEU A 141 12.80 -6.81 -8.69
CA LEU A 141 13.37 -7.11 -7.38
C LEU A 141 13.12 -5.95 -6.40
N GLU A 142 13.01 -6.30 -5.14
CA GLU A 142 12.94 -5.31 -4.08
C GLU A 142 14.14 -4.38 -4.13
N SER A 143 13.83 -3.09 -4.05
CA SER A 143 14.81 -2.03 -4.13
C SER A 143 14.79 -1.19 -2.85
N HIS A 144 15.65 -0.20 -2.79
CA HIS A 144 15.63 0.82 -1.75
C HIS A 144 14.24 1.48 -1.57
N ALA A 145 13.46 1.62 -2.65
CA ALA A 145 12.08 2.08 -2.58
C ALA A 145 11.17 1.20 -1.70
N THR A 146 11.40 -0.12 -1.68
CA THR A 146 10.68 -1.02 -0.77
C THR A 146 11.01 -0.74 0.69
N THR A 147 12.27 -0.48 1.02
CA THR A 147 12.70 -0.07 2.36
C THR A 147 11.99 1.21 2.80
N LEU A 148 12.02 2.24 1.96
CA LEU A 148 11.35 3.51 2.22
C LEU A 148 9.83 3.33 2.42
N ARG A 149 9.19 2.49 1.62
CA ARG A 149 7.77 2.17 1.78
C ARG A 149 7.47 1.50 3.12
N LEU A 150 8.25 0.48 3.49
CA LEU A 150 8.05 -0.25 4.75
C LEU A 150 8.22 0.66 5.97
N LEU A 151 9.24 1.53 5.96
CA LEU A 151 9.48 2.50 7.02
C LEU A 151 8.32 3.51 7.10
N SER A 152 7.89 4.06 5.97
CA SER A 152 6.76 5.00 5.89
C SER A 152 5.46 4.39 6.37
N ASP A 153 5.12 3.18 5.92
CA ASP A 153 3.91 2.48 6.32
C ASP A 153 3.91 2.20 7.83
N ARG A 154 5.06 1.76 8.38
CA ARG A 154 5.20 1.53 9.83
C ARG A 154 5.07 2.83 10.62
N ARG A 155 5.64 3.93 10.14
CA ARG A 155 5.49 5.24 10.77
C ARG A 155 4.03 5.68 10.82
N ASP A 156 3.30 5.53 9.71
CA ASP A 156 1.86 5.87 9.64
C ASP A 156 1.03 5.03 10.63
N ASP A 157 1.32 3.74 10.77
CA ASP A 157 0.68 2.86 11.76
C ASP A 157 0.90 3.35 13.20
N LEU A 158 2.14 3.73 13.53
CA LEU A 158 2.48 4.24 14.87
C LEU A 158 1.78 5.57 15.15
N VAL A 159 1.73 6.48 14.18
CA VAL A 159 1.04 7.77 14.30
C VAL A 159 -0.47 7.57 14.47
N ALA A 160 -1.08 6.67 13.72
CA ALA A 160 -2.49 6.34 13.86
C ALA A 160 -2.78 5.77 15.27
N ARG A 161 -1.95 4.86 15.76
CA ARG A 161 -2.06 4.30 17.11
C ARG A 161 -1.88 5.37 18.20
N ARG A 162 -0.87 6.23 18.03
CA ARG A 162 -0.66 7.37 18.94
C ARG A 162 -1.90 8.27 19.03
N THR A 163 -2.50 8.59 17.90
CA THR A 163 -3.73 9.39 17.83
C THR A 163 -4.88 8.71 18.60
N GLN A 164 -5.06 7.40 18.44
CA GLN A 164 -6.08 6.64 19.18
C GLN A 164 -5.83 6.67 20.68
N VAL A 165 -4.58 6.51 21.12
CA VAL A 165 -4.19 6.57 22.54
C VAL A 165 -4.48 7.96 23.11
N LEU A 166 -4.10 9.03 22.42
CA LEU A 166 -4.35 10.40 22.86
C LEU A 166 -5.84 10.75 22.92
N ASN A 167 -6.65 10.25 21.97
CA ASN A 167 -8.10 10.46 22.00
C ASN A 167 -8.76 9.78 23.21
N ARG A 168 -8.34 8.54 23.53
CA ARG A 168 -8.80 7.84 24.75
C ARG A 168 -8.36 8.56 26.01
N LEU A 169 -7.12 9.04 26.04
CA LEU A 169 -6.56 9.80 27.15
C LEU A 169 -7.31 11.11 27.35
N HIS A 170 -7.64 11.82 26.27
CA HIS A 170 -8.43 13.04 26.29
C HIS A 170 -9.80 12.81 26.93
N ALA A 171 -10.51 11.73 26.55
CA ALA A 171 -11.80 11.38 27.13
C ALA A 171 -11.71 11.12 28.66
N LEU A 172 -10.70 10.37 29.11
CA LEU A 172 -10.51 10.12 30.56
C LEU A 172 -10.14 11.37 31.33
N LEU A 173 -9.33 12.27 30.73
CA LEU A 173 -8.97 13.53 31.36
C LEU A 173 -10.14 14.51 31.45
N ALA A 174 -11.03 14.52 30.45
CA ALA A 174 -12.25 15.35 30.50
C ALA A 174 -13.13 15.03 31.71
N ASP A 175 -13.20 13.75 32.11
CA ASP A 175 -13.91 13.32 33.33
C ASP A 175 -13.15 13.67 34.65
N LEU A 176 -11.82 13.63 34.59
CA LEU A 176 -10.99 13.85 35.79
C LEU A 176 -10.78 15.31 36.10
N VAL A 177 -10.60 16.15 35.08
CA VAL A 177 -10.28 17.58 35.16
C VAL A 177 -11.10 18.37 34.14
N PRO A 178 -12.43 18.50 34.34
CA PRO A 178 -13.31 19.14 33.36
C PRO A 178 -12.87 20.58 33.02
N GLY A 179 -13.00 20.95 31.75
CA GLY A 179 -12.71 22.30 31.27
C GLY A 179 -11.25 22.69 31.14
N THR A 180 -10.31 21.80 31.50
CA THR A 180 -8.87 22.11 31.46
C THR A 180 -8.07 21.38 30.37
N VAL A 181 -8.68 20.42 29.67
CA VAL A 181 -8.00 19.59 28.67
C VAL A 181 -7.93 20.35 27.35
N PRO A 182 -6.73 20.64 26.83
CA PRO A 182 -6.59 21.37 25.57
C PRO A 182 -7.00 20.51 24.37
N PRO A 183 -7.49 21.12 23.26
CA PRO A 183 -7.85 20.39 22.03
C PRO A 183 -6.69 19.60 21.44
N ARG A 184 -5.45 20.08 21.60
CA ARG A 184 -4.21 19.38 21.18
C ARG A 184 -3.50 18.87 22.41
N LEU A 185 -3.78 17.62 22.76
CA LEU A 185 -3.19 16.97 23.92
C LEU A 185 -1.85 16.31 23.56
N SER A 186 -0.80 16.59 24.37
CA SER A 186 0.45 15.81 24.35
C SER A 186 0.54 14.90 25.58
N ALA A 187 1.42 13.91 25.53
CA ALA A 187 1.68 13.05 26.68
C ALA A 187 2.18 13.83 27.90
N ASP A 188 2.96 14.89 27.69
CA ASP A 188 3.50 15.72 28.78
C ASP A 188 2.44 16.63 29.37
N THR A 189 1.61 17.26 28.55
CA THR A 189 0.45 18.04 29.02
C THR A 189 -0.51 17.14 29.83
N ALA A 190 -0.80 15.95 29.32
CA ALA A 190 -1.64 14.98 30.02
C ALA A 190 -1.02 14.56 31.38
N SER A 191 0.28 14.31 31.39
CA SER A 191 1.02 13.98 32.62
C SER A 191 0.94 15.13 33.65
N ALA A 192 1.05 16.39 33.21
CA ALA A 192 0.92 17.56 34.08
C ALA A 192 -0.49 17.68 34.68
N LEU A 193 -1.53 17.45 33.88
CA LEU A 193 -2.92 17.44 34.36
C LEU A 193 -3.16 16.31 35.37
N LEU A 194 -2.63 15.11 35.14
CA LEU A 194 -2.76 13.99 36.07
C LEU A 194 -2.07 14.22 37.42
N ARG A 195 -0.97 14.97 37.47
CA ARG A 195 -0.33 15.34 38.75
C ARG A 195 -1.24 16.19 39.64
N ARG A 196 -2.09 17.03 39.04
CA ARG A 196 -3.05 17.87 39.74
C ARG A 196 -4.32 17.12 40.20
N SER A 197 -4.62 15.97 39.56
CA SER A 197 -5.80 15.16 39.86
C SER A 197 -5.44 14.08 40.88
N ARG A 198 -6.00 14.18 42.12
CA ARG A 198 -5.83 13.17 43.17
C ARG A 198 -7.19 12.69 43.64
N PRO A 199 -7.94 11.91 42.85
CA PRO A 199 -9.24 11.45 43.21
C PRO A 199 -9.18 10.46 44.40
N PRO A 200 -10.23 10.47 45.28
CA PRO A 200 -10.37 9.45 46.31
C PRO A 200 -10.58 8.05 45.69
N ALA A 201 -10.88 7.08 46.53
CA ALA A 201 -11.20 5.72 46.05
C ALA A 201 -12.37 5.69 45.04
N GLY A 202 -12.57 4.57 44.39
CA GLY A 202 -13.68 4.34 43.44
C GLY A 202 -13.34 4.58 41.98
N PRO A 203 -14.35 4.72 41.10
CA PRO A 203 -14.18 4.75 39.65
C PRO A 203 -13.23 5.85 39.13
N ARG A 204 -13.21 7.03 39.80
CA ARG A 204 -12.30 8.12 39.41
C ARG A 204 -10.83 7.76 39.61
N ARG A 205 -10.50 6.98 40.66
CA ARG A 205 -9.14 6.49 40.89
C ARG A 205 -8.72 5.51 39.79
N VAL A 206 -9.64 4.62 39.34
CA VAL A 206 -9.41 3.71 38.25
C VAL A 206 -9.18 4.47 36.93
N ARG A 207 -10.03 5.48 36.63
CA ARG A 207 -9.82 6.34 35.45
C ARG A 207 -8.45 7.00 35.46
N ARG A 208 -8.00 7.51 36.61
CA ARG A 208 -6.67 8.11 36.74
C ARG A 208 -5.55 7.11 36.51
N ALA A 209 -5.67 5.89 37.00
CA ALA A 209 -4.69 4.82 36.73
C ALA A 209 -4.61 4.50 35.26
N LEU A 210 -5.75 4.26 34.59
CA LEU A 210 -5.82 4.00 33.14
C LEU A 210 -5.26 5.17 32.32
N ALA A 211 -5.57 6.42 32.71
CA ALA A 211 -4.99 7.59 32.05
C ALA A 211 -3.47 7.64 32.19
N SER A 212 -2.92 7.26 33.38
CA SER A 212 -1.46 7.15 33.57
C SER A 212 -0.82 6.09 32.69
N ASP A 213 -1.51 4.97 32.45
CA ASP A 213 -1.04 3.91 31.54
C ASP A 213 -1.01 4.41 30.10
N LEU A 214 -2.06 5.12 29.66
CA LEU A 214 -2.12 5.73 28.33
C LEU A 214 -1.05 6.81 28.13
N VAL A 215 -0.69 7.59 29.14
CA VAL A 215 0.45 8.54 29.08
C VAL A 215 1.76 7.79 28.83
N ARG A 216 1.98 6.67 29.53
CA ARG A 216 3.19 5.86 29.32
C ARG A 216 3.22 5.25 27.90
N GLU A 217 2.07 4.77 27.43
CA GLU A 217 1.95 4.25 26.05
C GLU A 217 2.20 5.36 25.01
N ALA A 218 1.61 6.55 25.18
CA ALA A 218 1.82 7.69 24.28
C ALA A 218 3.31 8.07 24.19
N ARG A 219 3.99 8.19 25.34
CA ARG A 219 5.44 8.48 25.38
C ARG A 219 6.29 7.39 24.74
N ARG A 220 5.91 6.12 24.84
CA ARG A 220 6.59 5.04 24.15
C ARG A 220 6.41 5.18 22.66
N LEU A 221 5.19 5.45 22.19
CA LEU A 221 4.91 5.66 20.77
C LEU A 221 5.64 6.89 20.22
N ASP A 222 5.74 7.99 20.98
CA ASP A 222 6.53 9.17 20.60
C ASP A 222 8.00 8.81 20.33
N ARG A 223 8.63 8.00 21.20
CA ARG A 223 10.02 7.55 21.01
C ARG A 223 10.16 6.60 19.81
N GLU A 224 9.22 5.67 19.63
CA GLU A 224 9.24 4.74 18.48
C GLU A 224 9.08 5.50 17.15
N ILE A 225 8.22 6.53 17.11
CA ILE A 225 8.04 7.39 15.94
C ILE A 225 9.33 8.17 15.63
N ALA A 226 9.92 8.82 16.63
CA ALA A 226 11.16 9.58 16.44
C ALA A 226 12.30 8.69 15.91
N ALA A 227 12.54 7.53 16.53
CA ALA A 227 13.57 6.58 16.07
C ALA A 227 13.30 6.05 14.65
N LEU A 228 12.03 5.97 14.24
CA LEU A 228 11.68 5.56 12.89
C LEU A 228 11.85 6.71 11.88
N GLU A 229 11.59 7.95 12.30
CA GLU A 229 11.83 9.14 11.50
C GLU A 229 13.33 9.33 11.22
N ASP A 230 14.20 9.12 12.21
CA ASP A 230 15.66 9.10 12.00
C ASP A 230 16.10 8.06 10.95
N ARG A 231 15.50 6.87 11.00
CA ARG A 231 15.78 5.82 10.00
C ARG A 231 15.26 6.19 8.60
N ILE A 232 14.14 6.89 8.53
CA ILE A 232 13.60 7.41 7.26
C ILE A 232 14.54 8.46 6.69
N ASP A 233 15.01 9.39 7.52
CA ASP A 233 15.92 10.45 7.12
C ASP A 233 17.22 9.87 6.54
N GLN A 234 17.81 8.89 7.23
CA GLN A 234 18.99 8.19 6.73
C GLN A 234 18.72 7.50 5.39
N ALA A 235 17.62 6.73 5.29
CA ALA A 235 17.30 6.01 4.07
C ALA A 235 16.98 6.97 2.90
N VAL A 236 16.39 8.14 3.15
CA VAL A 236 16.17 9.17 2.13
C VAL A 236 17.50 9.77 1.68
N ALA A 237 18.42 10.06 2.59
CA ALA A 237 19.75 10.55 2.25
C ALA A 237 20.53 9.53 1.39
N GLU A 238 20.48 8.25 1.73
CA GLU A 238 21.10 7.16 0.95
C GLU A 238 20.54 7.06 -0.48
N SER A 239 19.27 7.41 -0.69
CA SER A 239 18.64 7.42 -2.02
C SER A 239 19.18 8.48 -2.96
N ARG A 240 19.89 9.48 -2.45
CA ARG A 240 20.39 10.65 -3.18
C ARG A 240 19.30 11.38 -3.99
N THR A 241 18.09 11.37 -3.48
CA THR A 241 16.95 12.03 -4.13
C THR A 241 17.06 13.56 -4.06
N LYS A 242 16.59 14.22 -5.11
CA LYS A 242 16.40 15.69 -5.11
C LYS A 242 15.00 16.12 -4.68
N LEU A 243 14.14 15.19 -4.28
CA LEU A 243 12.77 15.52 -3.87
C LEU A 243 12.74 16.47 -2.65
N THR A 244 13.70 16.34 -1.74
CA THR A 244 13.80 17.18 -0.55
C THR A 244 14.25 18.62 -0.84
N GLU A 245 14.73 18.91 -2.05
CA GLU A 245 15.02 20.27 -2.52
C GLU A 245 13.73 21.03 -2.90
N LEU A 246 12.63 20.28 -3.14
CA LEU A 246 11.34 20.89 -3.47
C LEU A 246 10.65 21.39 -2.21
N PHE A 247 10.25 22.66 -2.22
CA PHE A 247 9.55 23.26 -1.09
C PHE A 247 8.29 22.48 -0.72
N GLY A 248 8.17 22.14 0.56
CA GLY A 248 7.05 21.35 1.09
C GLY A 248 7.26 19.84 1.06
N ILE A 249 8.40 19.34 0.60
CA ILE A 249 8.76 17.93 0.67
C ILE A 249 9.91 17.74 1.66
N GLY A 250 9.58 17.33 2.89
CA GLY A 250 10.55 16.82 3.85
C GLY A 250 10.82 15.32 3.67
N PRO A 251 11.76 14.74 4.46
CA PRO A 251 12.17 13.34 4.31
C PRO A 251 11.00 12.34 4.38
N ILE A 252 10.02 12.58 5.25
CA ILE A 252 8.84 11.70 5.40
C ILE A 252 8.01 11.65 4.12
N LEU A 253 7.76 12.80 3.48
CA LEU A 253 7.03 12.84 2.21
C LEU A 253 7.87 12.29 1.07
N ALA A 254 9.18 12.58 1.04
CA ALA A 254 10.09 12.00 0.06
C ALA A 254 10.12 10.48 0.14
N ALA A 255 10.24 9.90 1.34
CA ALA A 255 10.20 8.46 1.54
C ALA A 255 8.88 7.85 1.07
N LYS A 256 7.76 8.52 1.36
CA LYS A 256 6.41 8.08 0.93
C LYS A 256 6.30 8.11 -0.59
N ILE A 257 6.77 9.17 -1.25
CA ILE A 257 6.75 9.29 -2.71
C ILE A 257 7.64 8.22 -3.33
N LEU A 258 8.90 8.14 -2.94
CA LEU A 258 9.86 7.16 -3.49
C LEU A 258 9.39 5.72 -3.26
N GLY A 259 8.90 5.41 -2.06
CA GLY A 259 8.46 4.08 -1.71
C GLY A 259 7.22 3.62 -2.48
N ARG A 260 6.36 4.52 -2.91
CA ARG A 260 5.15 4.22 -3.70
C ARG A 260 5.39 4.30 -5.21
N VAL A 261 6.26 5.21 -5.63
CA VAL A 261 6.63 5.37 -7.05
C VAL A 261 7.52 4.21 -7.50
N GLY A 262 8.50 3.81 -6.69
CA GLY A 262 9.52 2.87 -7.12
C GLY A 262 10.35 3.45 -8.27
N ASP A 263 10.31 2.82 -9.44
CA ASP A 263 10.94 3.36 -10.64
C ASP A 263 10.00 4.34 -11.36
N VAL A 264 10.41 5.60 -11.46
CA VAL A 264 9.63 6.64 -12.15
C VAL A 264 9.48 6.37 -13.66
N ARG A 265 10.42 5.66 -14.27
CA ARG A 265 10.40 5.31 -15.70
C ARG A 265 9.21 4.43 -16.10
N ARG A 266 8.57 3.80 -15.13
CA ARG A 266 7.30 3.06 -15.36
C ARG A 266 6.13 3.94 -15.79
N PHE A 267 6.26 5.26 -15.65
CA PHE A 267 5.24 6.21 -16.08
C PHE A 267 5.68 6.89 -17.38
N PRO A 268 5.03 6.57 -18.52
CA PRO A 268 5.42 7.10 -19.81
C PRO A 268 5.16 8.61 -19.97
N SER A 269 4.34 9.19 -19.07
CA SER A 269 4.06 10.63 -19.08
C SER A 269 3.63 11.14 -17.69
N ALA A 270 3.74 12.47 -17.48
CA ALA A 270 3.24 13.15 -16.29
C ALA A 270 1.72 12.92 -16.08
N ALA A 271 0.94 12.85 -17.15
CA ALA A 271 -0.50 12.58 -17.09
C ALA A 271 -0.80 11.17 -16.55
N ARG A 272 -0.02 10.16 -16.93
CA ARG A 272 -0.13 8.80 -16.38
C ARG A 272 0.26 8.76 -14.92
N PHE A 273 1.29 9.48 -14.53
CA PHE A 273 1.66 9.63 -13.12
C PHE A 273 0.56 10.32 -12.32
N ALA A 274 0.02 11.44 -12.79
CA ALA A 274 -1.08 12.16 -12.15
C ALA A 274 -2.34 11.28 -11.98
N SER A 275 -2.66 10.47 -13.00
CA SER A 275 -3.75 9.49 -12.92
C SER A 275 -3.48 8.42 -11.86
N TYR A 276 -2.26 7.89 -11.79
CA TYR A 276 -1.84 6.91 -10.79
C TYR A 276 -1.92 7.50 -9.36
N CYS A 277 -1.55 8.75 -9.18
CA CYS A 277 -1.68 9.47 -7.91
C CYS A 277 -3.13 9.85 -7.56
N GLY A 278 -4.06 9.71 -8.50
CA GLY A 278 -5.47 10.11 -8.31
C GLY A 278 -5.68 11.63 -8.27
N VAL A 279 -4.74 12.42 -8.80
CA VAL A 279 -4.83 13.89 -8.89
C VAL A 279 -5.29 14.38 -10.27
N ALA A 280 -5.26 13.50 -11.29
CA ALA A 280 -5.82 13.82 -12.59
C ALA A 280 -7.36 13.86 -12.50
N PRO A 281 -8.01 14.89 -13.07
CA PRO A 281 -9.47 14.94 -13.14
C PRO A 281 -10.00 13.83 -14.04
N ILE A 282 -11.10 13.21 -13.63
CA ILE A 282 -11.82 12.22 -14.45
C ILE A 282 -12.99 12.94 -15.11
N GLU A 283 -13.06 12.84 -16.41
CA GLU A 283 -14.23 13.32 -17.14
C GLU A 283 -15.48 12.54 -16.72
N ALA A 284 -16.56 13.26 -16.46
CA ALA A 284 -17.86 12.74 -16.08
C ALA A 284 -18.96 13.51 -16.83
N SER A 285 -18.67 13.81 -18.11
CA SER A 285 -19.54 14.56 -19.02
C SER A 285 -20.73 13.72 -19.45
N SER A 286 -21.86 14.39 -19.72
CA SER A 286 -23.09 13.80 -20.26
C SER A 286 -23.80 14.82 -21.18
N GLY A 287 -24.01 14.42 -22.40
CA GLY A 287 -24.52 15.35 -23.45
C GLY A 287 -23.57 16.54 -23.63
N ASP A 288 -24.10 17.73 -23.71
CA ASP A 288 -23.33 18.98 -23.93
C ASP A 288 -22.65 19.51 -22.64
N VAL A 289 -22.86 18.85 -21.50
CA VAL A 289 -22.33 19.33 -20.22
C VAL A 289 -20.96 18.64 -19.90
N VAL A 290 -19.88 19.41 -19.98
CA VAL A 290 -18.54 18.98 -19.60
C VAL A 290 -18.37 19.11 -18.08
N ARG A 291 -18.17 17.97 -17.42
CA ARG A 291 -17.92 17.90 -15.97
C ARG A 291 -16.70 17.03 -15.68
N HIS A 292 -16.00 17.40 -14.63
CA HIS A 292 -14.87 16.62 -14.10
C HIS A 292 -15.10 16.28 -12.63
N ARG A 293 -14.61 15.11 -12.21
CA ARG A 293 -14.65 14.67 -10.82
C ARG A 293 -13.28 14.18 -10.37
N LEU A 294 -13.07 14.16 -9.07
CA LEU A 294 -11.86 13.61 -8.48
C LEU A 294 -11.80 12.09 -8.64
N SER A 295 -10.62 11.56 -8.95
CA SER A 295 -10.36 10.14 -8.97
C SER A 295 -10.36 9.58 -7.54
N ARG A 296 -11.10 8.47 -7.33
CA ARG A 296 -11.04 7.69 -6.08
C ARG A 296 -10.20 6.40 -6.23
N ALA A 297 -9.65 6.17 -7.42
CA ALA A 297 -8.96 4.93 -7.77
C ALA A 297 -7.43 5.02 -7.65
N GLY A 298 -6.86 6.21 -7.48
CA GLY A 298 -5.42 6.43 -7.38
C GLY A 298 -4.80 5.94 -6.06
N ASP A 299 -3.46 5.95 -6.00
CA ASP A 299 -2.72 5.67 -4.77
C ASP A 299 -2.98 6.78 -3.74
N ARG A 300 -3.68 6.41 -2.65
CA ARG A 300 -4.12 7.37 -1.61
C ARG A 300 -2.95 7.98 -0.84
N GLN A 301 -1.84 7.27 -0.71
CA GLN A 301 -0.66 7.76 0.00
C GLN A 301 0.10 8.78 -0.85
N LEU A 302 0.23 8.55 -2.15
CA LEU A 302 0.79 9.54 -3.08
C LEU A 302 -0.12 10.76 -3.19
N ASN A 303 -1.44 10.56 -3.29
CA ASN A 303 -2.40 11.66 -3.28
C ASN A 303 -2.22 12.55 -2.06
N PHE A 304 -2.14 11.94 -0.87
CA PHE A 304 -1.89 12.66 0.38
C PHE A 304 -0.55 13.41 0.37
N ALA A 305 0.53 12.78 -0.10
CA ALA A 305 1.85 13.40 -0.14
C ALA A 305 1.85 14.65 -1.06
N LEU A 306 1.26 14.53 -2.25
CA LEU A 306 1.13 15.66 -3.19
C LEU A 306 0.23 16.77 -2.64
N TYR A 307 -0.87 16.40 -1.97
CA TYR A 307 -1.75 17.36 -1.31
C TYR A 307 -1.01 18.13 -0.22
N MET A 308 -0.23 17.47 0.64
CA MET A 308 0.54 18.13 1.69
C MET A 308 1.62 19.06 1.13
N MET A 309 2.31 18.65 0.07
CA MET A 309 3.25 19.50 -0.66
C MET A 309 2.55 20.76 -1.20
N ALA A 310 1.45 20.57 -1.92
CA ALA A 310 0.70 21.68 -2.51
C ALA A 310 0.16 22.65 -1.44
N LEU A 311 -0.32 22.12 -0.30
CA LEU A 311 -0.78 22.91 0.83
C LEU A 311 0.33 23.76 1.44
N CYS A 312 1.54 23.21 1.60
CA CYS A 312 2.71 23.95 2.09
C CYS A 312 3.10 25.06 1.09
N GLN A 313 3.14 24.73 -0.20
CA GLN A 313 3.46 25.70 -1.26
C GLN A 313 2.42 26.83 -1.34
N ALA A 314 1.13 26.51 -1.31
CA ALA A 314 0.07 27.51 -1.34
C ALA A 314 0.10 28.47 -0.14
N ARG A 315 0.59 28.01 1.02
CA ARG A 315 0.65 28.82 2.24
C ARG A 315 1.92 29.64 2.40
N GLN A 316 3.07 29.08 2.04
CA GLN A 316 4.37 29.61 2.45
C GLN A 316 5.34 29.87 1.30
N HIS A 317 5.16 29.22 0.12
CA HIS A 317 6.05 29.42 -1.03
C HIS A 317 5.54 30.57 -1.91
N PRO A 318 6.37 31.58 -2.25
CA PRO A 318 5.91 32.77 -2.99
C PRO A 318 5.21 32.43 -4.30
N GLU A 319 5.83 31.60 -5.15
CA GLU A 319 5.28 31.22 -6.46
C GLU A 319 4.04 30.32 -6.32
N GLY A 320 4.08 29.36 -5.40
CA GLY A 320 2.95 28.48 -5.11
C GLY A 320 1.73 29.26 -4.62
N ARG A 321 1.95 30.24 -3.74
CA ARG A 321 0.93 31.14 -3.25
C ARG A 321 0.36 32.04 -4.36
N ALA A 322 1.21 32.61 -5.19
CA ALA A 322 0.79 33.42 -6.33
C ALA A 322 -0.07 32.60 -7.31
N TYR A 323 0.36 31.37 -7.62
CA TYR A 323 -0.44 30.45 -8.44
C TYR A 323 -1.81 30.17 -7.82
N PHE A 324 -1.84 29.82 -6.52
CA PHE A 324 -3.08 29.53 -5.80
C PHE A 324 -4.06 30.72 -5.82
N LEU A 325 -3.58 31.93 -5.51
CA LEU A 325 -4.41 33.15 -5.53
C LEU A 325 -4.95 33.45 -6.93
N ARG A 326 -4.13 33.29 -7.97
CA ARG A 326 -4.57 33.48 -9.37
C ARG A 326 -5.68 32.49 -9.74
N LYS A 327 -5.58 31.23 -9.32
CA LYS A 327 -6.62 30.22 -9.58
C LYS A 327 -7.93 30.53 -8.83
N ARG A 328 -7.84 30.98 -7.59
CA ARG A 328 -9.02 31.46 -6.85
C ARG A 328 -9.69 32.64 -7.50
N ALA A 329 -8.93 33.63 -7.95
CA ALA A 329 -9.44 34.78 -8.69
C ALA A 329 -10.13 34.38 -10.00
N ALA A 330 -9.70 33.29 -10.64
CA ALA A 330 -10.34 32.69 -11.81
C ALA A 330 -11.57 31.82 -11.48
N GLY A 331 -12.07 31.83 -10.24
CA GLY A 331 -13.29 31.12 -9.82
C GLY A 331 -13.10 29.64 -9.47
N HIS A 332 -11.87 29.13 -9.39
CA HIS A 332 -11.64 27.76 -8.93
C HIS A 332 -11.84 27.64 -7.41
N SER A 333 -12.46 26.54 -6.97
CA SER A 333 -12.64 26.24 -5.54
C SER A 333 -11.33 25.77 -4.89
N ASP A 334 -11.27 25.85 -3.56
CA ASP A 334 -10.14 25.36 -2.75
C ASP A 334 -10.09 23.82 -2.64
N LYS A 335 -11.01 23.11 -3.32
CA LYS A 335 -11.14 21.64 -3.28
C LYS A 335 -10.54 20.99 -4.50
#